data_90ba4f557b0b32b145523d4c870c2bf0
#
_entry.id   90ba4f557b0b32b145523d4c870c2bf0
#
_cell.length_a   1.000
_cell.length_b   1.000
_cell.length_c   1.000
_cell.angle_alpha   90.00
_cell.angle_beta   90.00
_cell.angle_gamma   90.00
#
_symmetry.space_group_name_H-M   'P 1'
#
loop_
_entity.id
_entity.type
_entity.pdbx_description
1 polymer ?
#
loop_
_entity_poly.entity_id
_entity_poly.type
_entity_poly.pdbx_seq_one_letter_code
_entity_poly.pdbx_strand_id
1 'polypeptide(L)'
;MTGDAQQETIKKIAARGYDLSAQVLKQPHHGYQDVRLQDKPKGRYVYDSDHKYLIDRTGASIAIISNGYKNVNQTPESNVLRDLSGMDVYQTSDKGTIVVSSDGKNLSVSAQKGGNVPSHAGYVVKQKRTPLMQKVTVQANTKKKMTPLRSDASAAYQHYERKNIKIRISAQAKSFTNLKQIQYKFVKKGTSKGSVPYKTGTTLTLKDGMIARVYVRFVTDAGIDEMQLSGIAVDKKAPTKTKIKVNRSGIKTLKTSTKTSYNKKIKKSAKFVFSASYGISGKSKTQYKVVPKGKKASKYRWKTANKITYKKKNKKVSIYARFIDKCGNITQRKSSGFYITK
;
A
#
# COMPACT_ATOMS: atom_id res chain seq x y z
N MET A 1 -21.59 20.94 -10.99
CA MET A 1 -21.38 22.39 -11.24
C MET A 1 -21.62 23.16 -9.94
N THR A 2 -20.79 24.14 -9.63
CA THR A 2 -20.75 24.82 -8.34
C THR A 2 -21.67 26.05 -8.26
N GLY A 3 -22.19 26.57 -9.39
CA GLY A 3 -23.01 27.78 -9.39
C GLY A 3 -22.35 28.93 -8.64
N ASP A 4 -23.11 29.64 -7.85
CA ASP A 4 -22.64 30.71 -6.97
C ASP A 4 -22.40 30.22 -5.54
N ALA A 5 -21.79 29.04 -5.43
CA ALA A 5 -21.46 28.47 -4.14
C ALA A 5 -20.49 29.36 -3.37
N GLN A 6 -20.94 29.83 -2.22
CA GLN A 6 -20.16 30.63 -1.29
C GLN A 6 -19.64 29.77 -0.14
N GLN A 7 -18.85 30.36 0.74
CA GLN A 7 -18.16 29.72 1.86
C GLN A 7 -19.02 28.71 2.64
N GLU A 8 -20.24 29.09 3.03
CA GLU A 8 -21.13 28.19 3.79
C GLU A 8 -21.52 26.94 2.98
N THR A 9 -21.75 27.09 1.68
CA THR A 9 -22.07 25.98 0.79
C THR A 9 -20.85 25.08 0.60
N ILE A 10 -19.66 25.66 0.41
CA ILE A 10 -18.40 24.90 0.29
C ILE A 10 -18.11 24.12 1.57
N LYS A 11 -18.31 24.72 2.76
CA LYS A 11 -18.20 24.06 4.06
C LYS A 11 -19.18 22.88 4.20
N LYS A 12 -20.44 23.08 3.78
CA LYS A 12 -21.45 22.01 3.80
C LYS A 12 -21.11 20.87 2.86
N ILE A 13 -20.60 21.16 1.66
CA ILE A 13 -20.11 20.15 0.71
C ILE A 13 -18.93 19.38 1.33
N ALA A 14 -17.99 20.10 1.93
CA ALA A 14 -16.84 19.53 2.61
C ALA A 14 -17.23 18.58 3.75
N ALA A 15 -18.19 19.02 4.59
CA ALA A 15 -18.65 18.25 5.74
C ALA A 15 -19.35 16.92 5.36
N ARG A 16 -19.91 16.82 4.14
CA ARG A 16 -20.53 15.59 3.65
C ARG A 16 -19.55 14.50 3.26
N GLY A 17 -18.26 14.81 3.14
CA GLY A 17 -17.19 13.83 2.88
C GLY A 17 -17.23 13.20 1.48
N TYR A 18 -17.89 13.83 0.50
CA TYR A 18 -17.91 13.37 -0.87
C TYR A 18 -16.50 13.42 -1.51
N ASP A 19 -16.25 12.54 -2.45
CA ASP A 19 -15.12 12.65 -3.35
C ASP A 19 -15.42 13.75 -4.37
N LEU A 20 -14.71 14.87 -4.26
CA LEU A 20 -14.87 16.03 -5.13
C LEU A 20 -13.89 16.03 -6.31
N SER A 21 -13.14 14.94 -6.49
CA SER A 21 -12.15 14.87 -7.55
C SER A 21 -12.78 15.04 -8.95
N ALA A 22 -12.21 15.96 -9.72
CA ALA A 22 -12.67 16.28 -11.06
C ALA A 22 -11.49 16.76 -11.93
N GLN A 23 -11.57 16.56 -13.23
CA GLN A 23 -10.59 17.10 -14.19
C GLN A 23 -10.85 18.58 -14.49
N VAL A 24 -12.12 18.99 -14.42
CA VAL A 24 -12.56 20.33 -14.72
C VAL A 24 -13.30 20.91 -13.53
N LEU A 25 -12.85 22.06 -13.08
CA LEU A 25 -13.52 22.85 -12.07
C LEU A 25 -14.26 24.01 -12.74
N LYS A 26 -15.60 24.06 -12.60
CA LYS A 26 -16.31 25.31 -12.81
C LYS A 26 -16.11 26.15 -11.56
N GLN A 27 -15.31 27.20 -11.64
CA GLN A 27 -15.06 28.10 -10.50
C GLN A 27 -16.37 28.72 -10.02
N PRO A 28 -16.70 28.60 -8.73
CA PRO A 28 -17.94 29.17 -8.19
C PRO A 28 -17.92 30.69 -8.19
N HIS A 29 -19.10 31.27 -8.12
CA HIS A 29 -19.35 32.70 -7.93
C HIS A 29 -18.56 33.61 -8.87
N HIS A 30 -18.49 33.23 -10.16
CA HIS A 30 -17.78 33.96 -11.22
C HIS A 30 -16.31 34.30 -10.95
N GLY A 31 -15.70 33.62 -9.97
CA GLY A 31 -14.36 33.96 -9.46
C GLY A 31 -14.37 35.15 -8.51
N TYR A 32 -15.52 35.47 -7.96
CA TYR A 32 -15.63 36.41 -6.83
C TYR A 32 -15.23 35.69 -5.53
N GLN A 33 -14.56 36.41 -4.67
CA GLN A 33 -14.13 35.90 -3.39
C GLN A 33 -14.93 36.57 -2.26
N ASP A 34 -15.54 35.77 -1.41
CA ASP A 34 -16.17 36.31 -0.20
C ASP A 34 -15.10 36.75 0.81
N VAL A 35 -14.90 38.04 0.89
CA VAL A 35 -13.98 38.63 1.88
C VAL A 35 -14.73 38.83 3.17
N ARG A 36 -14.37 38.10 4.22
CA ARG A 36 -14.90 38.35 5.57
C ARG A 36 -14.04 39.36 6.31
N LEU A 37 -14.66 40.35 6.91
CA LEU A 37 -14.05 41.15 7.97
C LEU A 37 -13.88 40.26 9.21
N GLN A 38 -12.71 39.63 9.35
CA GLN A 38 -12.28 39.07 10.62
C GLN A 38 -11.47 40.15 11.34
N ASP A 39 -11.81 40.48 12.55
CA ASP A 39 -11.24 41.57 13.33
C ASP A 39 -11.74 42.97 12.97
N LYS A 40 -12.95 43.26 13.35
CA LYS A 40 -13.49 44.61 13.29
C LYS A 40 -12.63 45.71 13.94
N PRO A 41 -11.77 45.49 14.96
CA PRO A 41 -10.97 46.60 15.46
C PRO A 41 -9.89 47.10 14.50
N LYS A 42 -9.48 46.34 13.46
CA LYS A 42 -8.34 46.71 12.61
C LYS A 42 -8.63 46.78 11.12
N GLY A 43 -9.88 46.60 10.68
CA GLY A 43 -10.27 46.71 9.25
C GLY A 43 -9.51 45.78 8.30
N ARG A 44 -8.97 44.68 8.78
CA ARG A 44 -8.24 43.72 7.95
C ARG A 44 -9.20 42.73 7.33
N TYR A 45 -9.11 42.62 6.02
CA TYR A 45 -9.75 41.55 5.27
C TYR A 45 -8.88 40.28 5.38
N VAL A 46 -9.48 39.21 5.80
CA VAL A 46 -8.83 37.90 5.82
C VAL A 46 -9.29 37.14 4.58
N TYR A 47 -8.31 36.61 3.86
CA TYR A 47 -8.52 35.82 2.68
C TYR A 47 -9.34 34.55 3.02
N ASP A 48 -10.43 34.33 2.28
CA ASP A 48 -11.24 33.13 2.47
C ASP A 48 -10.54 31.90 1.85
N SER A 49 -10.10 31.00 2.71
CA SER A 49 -9.43 29.77 2.29
C SER A 49 -10.38 28.70 1.72
N ASP A 50 -11.70 28.92 1.72
CA ASP A 50 -12.66 27.90 1.32
C ASP A 50 -12.67 27.66 -0.19
N HIS A 51 -12.46 28.70 -1.01
CA HIS A 51 -12.25 28.56 -2.45
C HIS A 51 -10.99 27.75 -2.75
N LYS A 52 -9.90 28.06 -2.06
CA LYS A 52 -8.67 27.25 -2.17
C LYS A 52 -8.90 25.82 -1.71
N TYR A 53 -9.68 25.62 -0.67
CA TYR A 53 -10.07 24.29 -0.23
C TYR A 53 -10.77 23.50 -1.35
N LEU A 54 -11.76 24.11 -2.03
CA LEU A 54 -12.45 23.47 -3.15
C LEU A 54 -11.49 23.16 -4.30
N ILE A 55 -10.63 24.10 -4.68
CA ILE A 55 -9.60 23.93 -5.70
C ILE A 55 -8.70 22.73 -5.37
N ASP A 56 -8.16 22.69 -4.15
CA ASP A 56 -7.28 21.63 -3.69
C ASP A 56 -7.99 20.26 -3.62
N ARG A 57 -9.30 20.24 -3.31
CA ARG A 57 -10.08 19.00 -3.20
C ARG A 57 -10.51 18.43 -4.54
N THR A 58 -10.77 19.28 -5.52
CA THR A 58 -11.07 18.79 -6.87
C THR A 58 -9.84 18.26 -7.56
N GLY A 59 -8.66 18.82 -7.30
CA GLY A 59 -7.42 18.48 -8.00
C GLY A 59 -7.53 18.69 -9.52
N ALA A 60 -8.42 19.58 -9.95
CA ALA A 60 -8.66 19.85 -11.36
C ALA A 60 -7.42 20.44 -12.01
N SER A 61 -7.26 20.16 -13.29
CA SER A 61 -6.20 20.75 -14.14
C SER A 61 -6.73 21.86 -15.02
N ILE A 62 -8.06 21.93 -15.17
CA ILE A 62 -8.75 22.91 -15.98
C ILE A 62 -9.74 23.65 -15.09
N ALA A 63 -9.71 24.96 -15.11
CA ALA A 63 -10.68 25.81 -14.44
C ALA A 63 -11.45 26.65 -15.47
N ILE A 64 -12.77 26.65 -15.33
CA ILE A 64 -13.65 27.49 -16.16
C ILE A 64 -14.31 28.55 -15.28
N ILE A 65 -14.12 29.80 -15.64
CA ILE A 65 -14.71 30.95 -14.98
C ILE A 65 -15.78 31.53 -15.90
N SER A 66 -17.01 31.47 -15.45
CA SER A 66 -18.14 32.09 -16.16
C SER A 66 -18.27 33.53 -15.70
N ASN A 67 -17.76 34.50 -16.47
CA ASN A 67 -17.79 35.90 -16.17
C ASN A 67 -18.16 36.72 -17.41
N GLY A 68 -18.72 37.91 -17.18
CA GLY A 68 -19.10 38.82 -18.26
C GLY A 68 -17.94 39.72 -18.73
N TYR A 69 -18.01 40.16 -19.96
CA TYR A 69 -17.13 41.22 -20.46
C TYR A 69 -17.46 42.56 -19.79
N LYS A 70 -16.46 43.27 -19.28
CA LYS A 70 -16.63 44.53 -18.53
C LYS A 70 -17.58 44.42 -17.32
N ASN A 71 -17.52 43.33 -16.59
CA ASN A 71 -18.38 43.14 -15.41
C ASN A 71 -18.02 44.14 -14.29
N VAL A 72 -19.04 44.70 -13.67
CA VAL A 72 -18.91 45.74 -12.63
C VAL A 72 -18.20 45.23 -11.36
N ASN A 73 -18.24 43.94 -11.13
CA ASN A 73 -17.63 43.30 -9.96
C ASN A 73 -16.14 42.98 -10.18
N GLN A 74 -15.58 43.28 -11.32
CA GLN A 74 -14.17 43.02 -11.67
C GLN A 74 -13.73 41.58 -11.41
N THR A 75 -14.63 40.61 -11.59
CA THR A 75 -14.31 39.17 -11.46
C THR A 75 -13.67 38.61 -12.73
N PRO A 76 -12.78 37.65 -12.62
CA PRO A 76 -12.32 37.00 -11.39
C PRO A 76 -11.34 37.86 -10.61
N GLU A 77 -11.35 37.77 -9.31
CA GLU A 77 -10.39 38.46 -8.45
C GLU A 77 -8.98 37.91 -8.60
N SER A 78 -7.99 38.75 -8.40
CA SER A 78 -6.57 38.39 -8.55
C SER A 78 -6.14 37.26 -7.64
N ASN A 79 -6.73 37.18 -6.45
CA ASN A 79 -6.48 36.09 -5.49
C ASN A 79 -6.98 34.75 -5.99
N VAL A 80 -8.16 34.71 -6.61
CA VAL A 80 -8.73 33.50 -7.22
C VAL A 80 -7.85 33.05 -8.37
N LEU A 81 -7.41 33.96 -9.24
CA LEU A 81 -6.47 33.62 -10.33
C LEU A 81 -5.14 33.07 -9.80
N ARG A 82 -4.63 33.63 -8.72
CA ARG A 82 -3.42 33.12 -8.06
C ARG A 82 -3.61 31.69 -7.54
N ASP A 83 -4.76 31.38 -6.94
CA ASP A 83 -5.04 30.04 -6.42
C ASP A 83 -5.26 29.03 -7.54
N LEU A 84 -5.71 29.47 -8.69
CA LEU A 84 -5.83 28.67 -9.91
C LEU A 84 -4.50 28.55 -10.67
N SER A 85 -3.42 29.18 -10.18
CA SER A 85 -2.11 29.08 -10.82
C SER A 85 -1.66 27.62 -10.90
N GLY A 86 -1.26 27.18 -12.09
CA GLY A 86 -0.95 25.78 -12.38
C GLY A 86 -2.10 24.99 -13.00
N MET A 87 -3.26 25.61 -13.21
CA MET A 87 -4.36 25.08 -14.02
C MET A 87 -4.44 25.83 -15.35
N ASP A 88 -5.03 25.19 -16.35
CA ASP A 88 -5.45 25.87 -17.58
C ASP A 88 -6.76 26.64 -17.31
N VAL A 89 -6.69 27.96 -17.22
CA VAL A 89 -7.82 28.81 -16.85
C VAL A 89 -8.48 29.38 -18.09
N TYR A 90 -9.78 29.15 -18.23
CA TYR A 90 -10.62 29.68 -19.32
C TYR A 90 -11.69 30.60 -18.74
N GLN A 91 -11.76 31.81 -19.24
CA GLN A 91 -12.75 32.82 -18.88
C GLN A 91 -13.73 33.06 -20.02
N THR A 92 -15.04 33.05 -19.75
CA THR A 92 -16.04 33.30 -20.81
C THR A 92 -15.99 34.74 -21.33
N SER A 93 -15.52 35.70 -20.51
CA SER A 93 -15.28 37.08 -20.95
C SER A 93 -14.30 37.17 -22.12
N ASP A 94 -13.27 36.33 -22.11
CA ASP A 94 -12.20 36.36 -23.12
C ASP A 94 -12.43 35.37 -24.25
N LYS A 95 -12.94 34.19 -23.90
CA LYS A 95 -13.04 33.03 -24.79
C LYS A 95 -14.42 32.83 -25.41
N GLY A 96 -15.44 33.58 -24.96
CA GLY A 96 -16.82 33.32 -25.35
C GLY A 96 -17.35 31.99 -24.84
N THR A 97 -18.06 31.26 -25.69
CA THR A 97 -18.53 29.93 -25.36
C THR A 97 -17.35 28.95 -25.20
N ILE A 98 -17.32 28.22 -24.12
CA ILE A 98 -16.35 27.18 -23.81
C ILE A 98 -17.06 25.85 -23.76
N VAL A 99 -16.64 24.90 -24.59
CA VAL A 99 -17.19 23.56 -24.67
C VAL A 99 -16.16 22.57 -24.15
N VAL A 100 -16.54 21.77 -23.16
CA VAL A 100 -15.75 20.67 -22.65
C VAL A 100 -16.41 19.36 -23.07
N SER A 101 -15.69 18.51 -23.76
CA SER A 101 -16.15 17.21 -24.24
C SER A 101 -15.29 16.09 -23.69
N SER A 102 -15.91 14.96 -23.39
CA SER A 102 -15.20 13.75 -22.96
C SER A 102 -15.84 12.50 -23.55
N ASP A 103 -15.00 11.56 -23.98
CA ASP A 103 -15.38 10.22 -24.41
C ASP A 103 -15.20 9.17 -23.28
N GLY A 104 -14.98 9.63 -22.05
CA GLY A 104 -14.70 8.79 -20.89
C GLY A 104 -13.22 8.43 -20.72
N LYS A 105 -12.36 8.68 -21.71
CA LYS A 105 -10.90 8.44 -21.68
C LYS A 105 -10.13 9.73 -21.95
N ASN A 106 -10.63 10.54 -22.87
CA ASN A 106 -10.01 11.78 -23.29
C ASN A 106 -10.90 12.95 -22.91
N LEU A 107 -10.27 14.10 -22.70
CA LEU A 107 -10.94 15.36 -22.45
C LEU A 107 -10.47 16.37 -23.49
N SER A 108 -11.39 17.09 -24.09
CA SER A 108 -11.08 18.20 -25.00
C SER A 108 -11.81 19.45 -24.55
N VAL A 109 -11.14 20.59 -24.71
CA VAL A 109 -11.72 21.93 -24.48
C VAL A 109 -11.64 22.73 -25.78
N SER A 110 -12.74 23.30 -26.20
CA SER A 110 -12.80 24.22 -27.31
C SER A 110 -13.42 25.55 -26.88
N ALA A 111 -13.01 26.63 -27.49
CA ALA A 111 -13.47 27.97 -27.16
C ALA A 111 -13.87 28.72 -28.43
N GLN A 112 -14.94 29.52 -28.35
CA GLN A 112 -15.46 30.29 -29.48
C GLN A 112 -14.46 31.32 -30.01
N LYS A 113 -13.66 31.92 -29.13
CA LYS A 113 -12.64 32.90 -29.44
C LYS A 113 -11.26 32.36 -29.06
N GLY A 114 -10.26 32.51 -29.96
CA GLY A 114 -8.88 32.21 -29.62
C GLY A 114 -8.35 30.82 -29.99
N GLY A 115 -8.99 30.15 -30.98
CA GLY A 115 -8.49 28.91 -31.58
C GLY A 115 -8.69 27.66 -30.75
N ASN A 116 -8.31 26.50 -31.30
CA ASN A 116 -8.38 25.20 -30.59
C ASN A 116 -7.42 25.19 -29.41
N VAL A 117 -7.95 24.79 -28.28
CA VAL A 117 -7.16 24.54 -27.11
C VAL A 117 -6.51 23.16 -27.25
N PRO A 118 -5.28 22.94 -26.75
CA PRO A 118 -4.64 21.64 -26.82
C PRO A 118 -5.54 20.52 -26.27
N SER A 119 -5.63 19.41 -26.99
CA SER A 119 -6.34 18.24 -26.48
C SER A 119 -5.56 17.66 -25.31
N HIS A 120 -6.23 17.45 -24.21
CA HIS A 120 -5.65 16.80 -23.03
C HIS A 120 -5.80 15.29 -23.13
N ALA A 121 -5.24 14.69 -24.20
CA ALA A 121 -5.23 13.25 -24.38
C ALA A 121 -4.40 12.58 -23.26
N GLY A 122 -4.95 11.57 -22.61
CA GLY A 122 -4.26 10.80 -21.57
C GLY A 122 -4.11 11.52 -20.22
N TYR A 123 -4.95 12.50 -19.92
CA TYR A 123 -4.93 13.22 -18.66
C TYR A 123 -5.40 12.34 -17.51
N VAL A 124 -4.49 11.52 -16.98
CA VAL A 124 -4.70 10.89 -15.68
C VAL A 124 -4.42 11.95 -14.64
N VAL A 125 -5.46 12.54 -14.08
CA VAL A 125 -5.33 13.45 -12.93
C VAL A 125 -4.67 12.70 -11.78
N LYS A 126 -3.36 12.86 -11.64
CA LYS A 126 -2.68 12.51 -10.39
C LYS A 126 -3.10 13.53 -9.35
N GLN A 127 -4.22 13.25 -8.71
CA GLN A 127 -4.74 14.10 -7.64
C GLN A 127 -3.70 14.22 -6.53
N LYS A 128 -3.02 15.34 -6.44
CA LYS A 128 -2.37 15.79 -5.21
C LYS A 128 -3.47 16.24 -4.25
N ARG A 129 -4.21 15.30 -3.69
CA ARG A 129 -5.10 15.63 -2.56
C ARG A 129 -4.24 16.16 -1.43
N THR A 130 -4.56 17.34 -0.94
CA THR A 130 -3.95 17.83 0.29
C THR A 130 -4.37 16.88 1.42
N PRO A 131 -3.44 16.17 2.08
CA PRO A 131 -3.80 15.27 3.15
C PRO A 131 -4.53 16.02 4.27
N LEU A 132 -5.68 15.51 4.71
CA LEU A 132 -6.46 16.08 5.82
C LEU A 132 -5.80 15.79 7.18
N MET A 133 -4.96 14.76 7.23
CA MET A 133 -4.21 14.42 8.44
C MET A 133 -2.88 15.18 8.49
N GLN A 134 -2.64 15.87 9.61
CA GLN A 134 -1.35 16.46 9.93
C GLN A 134 -0.33 15.40 10.33
N LYS A 135 -0.77 14.41 11.12
CA LYS A 135 0.08 13.33 11.63
C LYS A 135 -0.69 12.02 11.68
N VAL A 136 -0.06 10.96 11.21
CA VAL A 136 -0.56 9.58 11.36
C VAL A 136 0.51 8.75 12.02
N THR A 137 0.16 8.07 13.10
CA THR A 137 1.05 7.17 13.82
C THR A 137 0.52 5.74 13.75
N VAL A 138 1.39 4.81 13.35
CA VAL A 138 1.12 3.38 13.29
C VAL A 138 2.08 2.65 14.21
N GLN A 139 1.54 2.02 15.23
CA GLN A 139 2.28 1.16 16.15
C GLN A 139 1.90 -0.30 15.89
N ALA A 140 2.86 -1.17 15.68
CA ALA A 140 2.63 -2.58 15.45
C ALA A 140 3.69 -3.42 16.13
N ASN A 141 3.30 -4.60 16.63
CA ASN A 141 4.22 -5.56 17.25
C ASN A 141 4.94 -6.43 16.20
N THR A 142 5.38 -5.81 15.12
CA THR A 142 6.12 -6.43 14.01
C THR A 142 7.63 -6.24 14.17
N LYS A 143 8.43 -7.14 13.58
CA LYS A 143 9.90 -7.03 13.58
C LYS A 143 10.41 -5.79 12.87
N LYS A 144 9.70 -5.35 11.83
CA LYS A 144 10.01 -4.14 11.06
C LYS A 144 8.95 -3.09 11.32
N LYS A 145 9.33 -1.82 11.40
CA LYS A 145 8.39 -0.70 11.51
C LYS A 145 7.42 -0.72 10.33
N MET A 146 6.13 -0.56 10.62
CA MET A 146 5.11 -0.32 9.61
C MET A 146 5.07 1.15 9.23
N THR A 147 5.11 1.41 7.94
CA THR A 147 5.03 2.77 7.40
C THR A 147 3.72 2.92 6.64
N PRO A 148 2.97 3.99 6.86
CA PRO A 148 1.84 4.35 6.02
C PRO A 148 2.29 4.60 4.58
N LEU A 149 1.49 4.14 3.64
CA LEU A 149 1.69 4.32 2.20
C LEU A 149 0.42 4.93 1.62
N ARG A 150 0.53 5.61 0.49
CA ARG A 150 -0.64 6.06 -0.27
C ARG A 150 -1.55 4.88 -0.57
N SER A 151 -2.86 5.11 -0.64
CA SER A 151 -3.85 4.04 -0.85
C SER A 151 -3.76 3.37 -2.23
N ASP A 152 -3.21 4.07 -3.22
CA ASP A 152 -2.96 3.62 -4.59
C ASP A 152 -1.56 3.03 -4.81
N ALA A 153 -0.66 3.14 -3.82
CA ALA A 153 0.71 2.65 -3.97
C ALA A 153 0.75 1.13 -4.13
N SER A 154 1.64 0.64 -5.01
CA SER A 154 1.95 -0.78 -5.08
C SER A 154 2.70 -1.21 -3.82
N ALA A 155 2.01 -1.88 -2.91
CA ALA A 155 2.60 -2.31 -1.64
C ALA A 155 3.02 -3.78 -1.68
N ALA A 156 4.30 -4.04 -1.52
CA ALA A 156 4.81 -5.40 -1.38
C ALA A 156 4.44 -6.01 -0.02
N TYR A 157 4.41 -7.34 0.06
CA TYR A 157 4.30 -8.06 1.33
C TYR A 157 5.67 -8.06 2.01
N GLN A 158 5.82 -7.31 3.10
CA GLN A 158 7.10 -7.10 3.78
C GLN A 158 7.13 -7.59 5.22
N HIS A 159 5.96 -7.72 5.86
CA HIS A 159 5.84 -8.15 7.26
C HIS A 159 5.42 -9.61 7.31
N TYR A 160 6.34 -10.46 7.77
CA TYR A 160 6.15 -11.91 7.92
C TYR A 160 6.33 -12.27 9.39
N GLU A 161 5.25 -12.65 10.07
CA GLU A 161 5.26 -12.87 11.53
C GLU A 161 4.73 -14.24 11.91
N ARG A 162 5.31 -14.82 12.97
CA ARG A 162 4.90 -16.12 13.55
C ARG A 162 3.84 -15.98 14.63
N LYS A 163 3.45 -14.78 15.01
CA LYS A 163 2.44 -14.50 16.03
C LYS A 163 1.45 -13.48 15.51
N ASN A 164 0.28 -13.42 16.14
CA ASN A 164 -0.72 -12.42 15.78
C ASN A 164 -0.12 -11.02 15.83
N ILE A 165 -0.46 -10.22 14.85
CA ILE A 165 -0.03 -8.82 14.77
C ILE A 165 -1.16 -7.96 15.31
N LYS A 166 -0.85 -7.15 16.31
CA LYS A 166 -1.73 -6.09 16.82
C LYS A 166 -1.22 -4.76 16.28
N ILE A 167 -2.09 -4.02 15.61
CA ILE A 167 -1.79 -2.69 15.05
C ILE A 167 -2.67 -1.67 15.75
N ARG A 168 -2.07 -0.59 16.22
CA ARG A 168 -2.77 0.57 16.78
C ARG A 168 -2.51 1.77 15.87
N ILE A 169 -3.55 2.48 15.50
CA ILE A 169 -3.52 3.64 14.62
C ILE A 169 -4.04 4.84 15.39
N SER A 170 -3.30 5.94 15.34
CA SER A 170 -3.76 7.24 15.80
C SER A 170 -3.46 8.28 14.74
N ALA A 171 -4.28 9.31 14.67
CA ALA A 171 -4.13 10.40 13.73
C ALA A 171 -4.53 11.72 14.38
N GLN A 172 -3.89 12.79 13.91
CA GLN A 172 -4.22 14.16 14.21
C GLN A 172 -4.61 14.83 12.91
N ALA A 173 -5.79 15.40 12.87
CA ALA A 173 -6.27 16.18 11.73
C ALA A 173 -5.57 17.54 11.67
N LYS A 174 -5.54 18.16 10.50
CA LYS A 174 -5.10 19.54 10.33
C LYS A 174 -6.07 20.50 11.02
N SER A 175 -5.61 21.70 11.32
CA SER A 175 -6.36 22.71 12.09
C SER A 175 -7.70 23.12 11.50
N PHE A 176 -7.88 22.94 10.19
CA PHE A 176 -9.12 23.31 9.49
C PHE A 176 -10.17 22.18 9.44
N THR A 177 -9.92 21.03 10.04
CA THR A 177 -10.83 19.87 10.00
C THR A 177 -10.78 19.07 11.29
N ASN A 178 -11.86 18.35 11.59
CA ASN A 178 -11.96 17.50 12.77
C ASN A 178 -12.06 16.03 12.38
N LEU A 179 -11.22 15.20 12.99
CA LEU A 179 -11.29 13.77 12.83
C LEU A 179 -12.53 13.20 13.53
N LYS A 180 -13.45 12.60 12.77
CA LYS A 180 -14.68 11.98 13.26
C LYS A 180 -14.50 10.51 13.57
N GLN A 181 -13.86 9.76 12.63
CA GLN A 181 -13.69 8.31 12.76
C GLN A 181 -12.40 7.85 12.11
N ILE A 182 -11.83 6.80 12.68
CA ILE A 182 -10.82 5.97 12.01
C ILE A 182 -11.49 4.66 11.63
N GLN A 183 -11.40 4.29 10.37
CA GLN A 183 -11.95 3.05 9.83
C GLN A 183 -10.84 2.23 9.18
N TYR A 184 -10.99 0.90 9.19
CA TYR A 184 -10.02 0.01 8.58
C TYR A 184 -10.68 -1.18 7.89
N LYS A 185 -9.96 -1.80 6.96
CA LYS A 185 -10.31 -3.10 6.39
C LYS A 185 -9.09 -3.94 6.06
N PHE A 186 -9.28 -5.26 6.09
CA PHE A 186 -8.28 -6.23 5.65
C PHE A 186 -8.65 -6.75 4.27
N VAL A 187 -7.85 -6.45 3.28
CA VAL A 187 -8.00 -7.00 1.93
C VAL A 187 -7.06 -8.19 1.79
N LYS A 188 -7.61 -9.40 1.81
CA LYS A 188 -6.83 -10.63 1.64
C LYS A 188 -6.17 -10.65 0.27
N LYS A 189 -5.02 -11.33 0.16
CA LYS A 189 -4.35 -11.53 -1.13
C LYS A 189 -5.31 -12.23 -2.11
N GLY A 190 -5.46 -11.66 -3.30
CA GLY A 190 -6.40 -12.15 -4.32
C GLY A 190 -7.85 -11.64 -4.22
N THR A 191 -8.17 -10.84 -3.19
CA THR A 191 -9.50 -10.23 -3.04
C THR A 191 -9.49 -8.79 -3.58
N SER A 192 -10.57 -8.37 -4.22
CA SER A 192 -10.74 -6.97 -4.65
C SER A 192 -10.86 -6.04 -3.44
N LYS A 193 -10.23 -4.86 -3.52
CA LYS A 193 -10.34 -3.80 -2.49
C LYS A 193 -11.81 -3.36 -2.30
N GLY A 194 -12.56 -3.23 -3.39
CA GLY A 194 -13.96 -2.76 -3.37
C GLY A 194 -14.91 -3.69 -2.64
N SER A 195 -14.67 -5.01 -2.67
CA SER A 195 -15.57 -6.02 -2.10
C SER A 195 -15.50 -6.16 -0.56
N VAL A 196 -14.61 -5.43 0.10
CA VAL A 196 -14.43 -5.55 1.57
C VAL A 196 -14.91 -4.28 2.25
N PRO A 197 -15.90 -4.35 3.16
CA PRO A 197 -16.39 -3.19 3.89
C PRO A 197 -15.37 -2.69 4.92
N TYR A 198 -15.45 -1.41 5.25
CA TYR A 198 -14.70 -0.80 6.34
C TYR A 198 -15.35 -1.08 7.69
N LYS A 199 -14.53 -1.16 8.73
CA LYS A 199 -14.94 -1.27 10.15
C LYS A 199 -14.37 -0.09 10.92
N THR A 200 -15.14 0.48 11.83
CA THR A 200 -14.67 1.55 12.72
C THR A 200 -13.77 0.96 13.82
N GLY A 201 -12.67 1.65 14.12
CA GLY A 201 -11.76 1.29 15.20
C GLY A 201 -10.33 1.74 14.95
N THR A 202 -9.59 1.85 16.05
CA THR A 202 -8.18 2.28 16.07
C THR A 202 -7.21 1.13 16.33
N THR A 203 -7.73 -0.02 16.76
CA THR A 203 -6.94 -1.21 17.05
C THR A 203 -7.43 -2.38 16.21
N LEU A 204 -6.51 -3.03 15.52
CA LEU A 204 -6.81 -4.16 14.64
C LEU A 204 -5.84 -5.31 14.89
N THR A 205 -6.32 -6.54 14.73
CA THR A 205 -5.52 -7.74 14.96
C THR A 205 -5.58 -8.65 13.74
N LEU A 206 -4.39 -8.97 13.19
CA LEU A 206 -4.25 -10.01 12.19
C LEU A 206 -3.92 -11.33 12.90
N LYS A 207 -4.74 -12.34 12.62
CA LYS A 207 -4.60 -13.69 13.19
C LYS A 207 -3.80 -14.61 12.27
N ASP A 208 -3.44 -15.78 12.81
CA ASP A 208 -2.83 -16.86 12.04
C ASP A 208 -3.65 -17.23 10.79
N GLY A 209 -2.98 -17.53 9.70
CA GLY A 209 -3.62 -17.86 8.44
C GLY A 209 -3.98 -16.65 7.56
N MET A 210 -3.63 -15.42 7.96
CA MET A 210 -3.93 -14.21 7.18
C MET A 210 -2.74 -13.75 6.34
N ILE A 211 -3.01 -13.52 5.05
CA ILE A 211 -2.18 -12.69 4.16
C ILE A 211 -3.05 -11.56 3.66
N ALA A 212 -2.76 -10.34 4.06
CA ALA A 212 -3.61 -9.20 3.75
C ALA A 212 -2.82 -7.90 3.62
N ARG A 213 -3.42 -6.91 2.95
CA ARG A 213 -3.12 -5.49 3.07
C ARG A 213 -4.14 -4.86 4.00
N VAL A 214 -3.73 -3.87 4.75
CA VAL A 214 -4.61 -3.07 5.62
C VAL A 214 -4.81 -1.73 4.94
N TYR A 215 -6.06 -1.36 4.74
CA TYR A 215 -6.46 -0.01 4.33
C TYR A 215 -7.08 0.70 5.51
N VAL A 216 -6.78 1.98 5.65
CA VAL A 216 -7.26 2.81 6.75
C VAL A 216 -7.85 4.07 6.16
N ARG A 217 -9.03 4.45 6.65
CA ARG A 217 -9.69 5.72 6.35
C ARG A 217 -9.74 6.61 7.58
N PHE A 218 -9.52 7.87 7.37
CA PHE A 218 -9.71 8.94 8.33
C PHE A 218 -10.91 9.76 7.84
N VAL A 219 -12.03 9.59 8.50
CA VAL A 219 -13.27 10.31 8.17
C VAL A 219 -13.28 11.60 8.98
N THR A 220 -13.33 12.73 8.29
CA THR A 220 -13.36 14.06 8.88
C THR A 220 -14.62 14.80 8.42
N ASP A 221 -14.87 15.99 8.99
CA ASP A 221 -15.91 16.90 8.51
C ASP A 221 -15.58 17.51 7.13
N ALA A 222 -14.29 17.51 6.74
CA ALA A 222 -13.83 18.01 5.45
C ALA A 222 -13.60 16.90 4.39
N GLY A 223 -13.92 15.64 4.68
CA GLY A 223 -13.78 14.53 3.74
C GLY A 223 -13.07 13.32 4.30
N ILE A 224 -12.58 12.47 3.41
CA ILE A 224 -11.96 11.18 3.75
C ILE A 224 -10.54 11.12 3.19
N ASP A 225 -9.55 10.89 4.07
CA ASP A 225 -8.23 10.44 3.68
C ASP A 225 -8.13 8.92 3.75
N GLU A 226 -7.45 8.31 2.81
CA GLU A 226 -7.20 6.88 2.80
C GLU A 226 -5.70 6.59 2.64
N MET A 227 -5.20 5.69 3.45
CA MET A 227 -3.86 5.13 3.32
C MET A 227 -3.90 3.61 3.31
N GLN A 228 -2.77 2.99 2.97
CA GLN A 228 -2.56 1.56 3.17
C GLN A 228 -1.28 1.29 3.96
N LEU A 229 -1.20 0.12 4.55
CA LEU A 229 0.03 -0.42 5.12
C LEU A 229 0.61 -1.47 4.18
N SER A 230 1.92 -1.67 4.22
CA SER A 230 2.58 -2.73 3.47
C SER A 230 1.96 -4.10 3.81
N GLY A 231 2.00 -5.02 2.84
CA GLY A 231 1.37 -6.33 2.98
C GLY A 231 1.94 -7.14 4.13
N ILE A 232 1.06 -7.86 4.82
CA ILE A 232 1.32 -8.60 6.04
C ILE A 232 0.96 -10.07 5.84
N ALA A 233 1.78 -10.98 6.36
CA ALA A 233 1.48 -12.41 6.45
C ALA A 233 1.71 -12.88 7.89
N VAL A 234 0.69 -13.52 8.47
CA VAL A 234 0.78 -14.19 9.77
C VAL A 234 0.66 -15.69 9.55
N ASP A 235 1.72 -16.42 9.84
CA ASP A 235 1.79 -17.87 9.65
C ASP A 235 2.55 -18.50 10.83
N LYS A 236 1.83 -19.25 11.65
CA LYS A 236 2.39 -19.98 12.80
C LYS A 236 2.82 -21.40 12.44
N LYS A 237 2.42 -21.88 11.26
CA LYS A 237 2.63 -23.27 10.84
C LYS A 237 4.00 -23.46 10.23
N ALA A 238 4.75 -24.38 10.80
CA ALA A 238 6.04 -24.76 10.23
C ALA A 238 5.87 -25.55 8.91
N PRO A 239 6.88 -25.50 8.02
CA PRO A 239 6.86 -26.26 6.78
C PRO A 239 6.57 -27.75 6.99
N THR A 240 5.67 -28.29 6.17
CA THR A 240 5.20 -29.68 6.20
C THR A 240 5.69 -30.47 4.98
N LYS A 241 5.31 -31.76 4.87
CA LYS A 241 5.67 -32.67 3.76
C LYS A 241 7.16 -32.58 3.40
N THR A 242 8.00 -32.44 4.43
CA THR A 242 9.45 -32.23 4.29
C THR A 242 10.15 -33.52 3.88
N LYS A 243 10.90 -33.51 2.76
CA LYS A 243 11.58 -34.67 2.21
C LYS A 243 13.05 -34.34 1.85
N ILE A 244 13.92 -35.30 2.14
CA ILE A 244 15.31 -35.38 1.64
C ILE A 244 15.32 -36.49 0.59
N LYS A 245 15.05 -36.15 -0.66
CA LYS A 245 15.08 -37.09 -1.78
C LYS A 245 16.54 -37.35 -2.18
N VAL A 246 16.87 -38.57 -2.50
CA VAL A 246 18.20 -38.96 -2.99
C VAL A 246 18.05 -39.82 -4.25
N ASN A 247 18.98 -39.67 -5.18
CA ASN A 247 19.00 -40.44 -6.41
C ASN A 247 19.51 -41.90 -6.22
N ARG A 248 19.49 -42.43 -5.02
CA ARG A 248 19.87 -43.78 -4.63
C ARG A 248 18.84 -44.38 -3.69
N SER A 249 18.54 -45.68 -3.89
CA SER A 249 17.58 -46.38 -3.04
C SER A 249 18.08 -46.56 -1.60
N GLY A 250 17.19 -46.78 -0.66
CA GLY A 250 17.48 -47.14 0.72
C GLY A 250 17.91 -46.00 1.65
N ILE A 251 17.99 -44.74 1.20
CA ILE A 251 18.14 -43.58 2.09
C ILE A 251 16.78 -42.98 2.41
N LYS A 252 16.42 -42.95 3.69
CA LYS A 252 15.12 -42.47 4.17
C LYS A 252 15.25 -41.08 4.79
N THR A 253 14.18 -40.30 4.72
CA THR A 253 14.02 -39.05 5.50
C THR A 253 13.55 -39.41 6.90
N LEU A 254 14.26 -38.95 7.92
CA LEU A 254 13.99 -39.23 9.34
C LEU A 254 13.73 -37.92 10.10
N LYS A 255 13.00 -38.02 11.24
CA LYS A 255 12.99 -36.97 12.26
C LYS A 255 14.42 -36.83 12.84
N THR A 256 14.80 -35.66 13.29
CA THR A 256 16.16 -35.43 13.84
C THR A 256 16.42 -36.22 15.10
N SER A 257 15.39 -36.54 15.87
CA SER A 257 15.44 -37.40 17.09
C SER A 257 15.61 -38.87 16.78
N THR A 258 15.27 -39.37 15.59
CA THR A 258 15.33 -40.80 15.26
C THR A 258 16.77 -41.31 15.30
N LYS A 259 17.04 -42.49 15.91
CA LYS A 259 18.35 -43.17 15.85
C LYS A 259 18.75 -43.41 14.40
N THR A 260 20.01 -43.14 14.06
CA THR A 260 20.52 -43.24 12.67
C THR A 260 21.34 -44.48 12.46
N SER A 261 20.92 -45.37 11.57
CA SER A 261 21.73 -46.47 11.06
C SER A 261 22.65 -45.96 9.90
N TYR A 262 23.88 -46.45 9.83
CA TYR A 262 24.92 -46.05 8.83
C TYR A 262 25.29 -47.18 7.90
N ASN A 263 24.39 -48.12 7.63
CA ASN A 263 24.69 -49.34 6.89
C ASN A 263 24.60 -49.18 5.38
N LYS A 264 24.08 -48.04 4.87
CA LYS A 264 23.86 -47.84 3.44
C LYS A 264 25.17 -47.47 2.73
N LYS A 265 25.60 -48.34 1.85
CA LYS A 265 26.74 -48.16 0.92
C LYS A 265 26.26 -47.55 -0.39
N ILE A 266 26.96 -46.57 -0.92
CA ILE A 266 26.67 -45.91 -2.20
C ILE A 266 27.98 -45.86 -3.04
N LYS A 267 27.91 -46.27 -4.30
CA LYS A 267 29.05 -46.15 -5.24
C LYS A 267 29.12 -44.74 -5.81
N LYS A 268 30.32 -44.18 -5.96
CA LYS A 268 30.70 -42.90 -6.59
C LYS A 268 30.15 -41.64 -5.88
N SER A 269 28.84 -41.41 -5.85
CA SER A 269 28.27 -40.17 -5.30
C SER A 269 26.76 -40.30 -5.00
N ALA A 270 26.25 -39.39 -4.17
CA ALA A 270 24.83 -39.28 -3.88
C ALA A 270 24.34 -37.84 -4.09
N LYS A 271 23.31 -37.65 -4.91
CA LYS A 271 22.65 -36.36 -5.15
C LYS A 271 21.42 -36.27 -4.28
N PHE A 272 21.35 -35.22 -3.45
CA PHE A 272 20.24 -34.93 -2.55
C PHE A 272 19.46 -33.74 -3.03
N VAL A 273 18.13 -33.83 -2.98
CA VAL A 273 17.18 -32.75 -3.26
C VAL A 273 16.28 -32.56 -2.04
N PHE A 274 16.13 -31.34 -1.62
CA PHE A 274 15.36 -30.96 -0.44
C PHE A 274 14.03 -30.33 -0.86
N SER A 275 12.91 -30.84 -0.37
CA SER A 275 11.56 -30.33 -0.68
C SER A 275 10.69 -30.25 0.57
N ALA A 276 9.78 -29.28 0.60
CA ALA A 276 8.78 -29.07 1.63
C ALA A 276 7.58 -28.30 1.08
N SER A 277 6.47 -28.35 1.79
CA SER A 277 5.31 -27.48 1.63
C SER A 277 5.40 -26.35 2.66
N TYR A 278 5.32 -25.09 2.24
CA TYR A 278 5.62 -23.94 3.09
C TYR A 278 4.39 -23.14 3.55
N GLY A 279 3.19 -23.64 3.30
CA GLY A 279 1.96 -22.94 3.71
C GLY A 279 1.79 -21.58 3.02
N ILE A 280 1.10 -20.69 3.71
CA ILE A 280 0.69 -19.38 3.16
C ILE A 280 1.82 -18.37 3.08
N SER A 281 2.79 -18.42 4.00
CA SER A 281 3.92 -17.49 4.02
C SER A 281 4.93 -17.75 2.89
N GLY A 282 4.94 -18.96 2.35
CA GLY A 282 5.84 -19.38 1.30
C GLY A 282 7.27 -19.61 1.79
N LYS A 283 8.10 -20.12 0.87
CA LYS A 283 9.49 -20.46 1.16
C LYS A 283 10.38 -19.23 1.36
N SER A 284 11.18 -19.24 2.42
CA SER A 284 12.33 -18.35 2.59
C SER A 284 13.60 -19.02 2.05
N LYS A 285 14.05 -20.08 2.71
CA LYS A 285 15.26 -20.81 2.32
C LYS A 285 15.26 -22.24 2.81
N THR A 286 16.05 -23.07 2.14
CA THR A 286 16.40 -24.43 2.59
C THR A 286 17.89 -24.45 2.91
N GLN A 287 18.24 -25.06 4.02
CA GLN A 287 19.63 -25.19 4.45
C GLN A 287 19.95 -26.62 4.79
N TYR A 288 21.21 -26.99 4.64
CA TYR A 288 21.73 -28.33 4.95
C TYR A 288 23.03 -28.26 5.70
N LYS A 289 23.38 -29.37 6.32
CA LYS A 289 24.70 -29.66 6.84
C LYS A 289 25.01 -31.15 6.76
N VAL A 290 26.25 -31.49 6.61
CA VAL A 290 26.74 -32.87 6.60
C VAL A 290 27.35 -33.16 7.96
N VAL A 291 26.81 -34.20 8.64
CA VAL A 291 27.25 -34.56 9.99
C VAL A 291 27.85 -35.97 9.97
N PRO A 292 29.12 -36.15 10.29
CA PRO A 292 29.74 -37.48 10.44
C PRO A 292 29.17 -38.29 11.59
N LYS A 293 29.19 -39.61 11.48
CA LYS A 293 28.81 -40.53 12.56
C LYS A 293 29.55 -40.18 13.86
N GLY A 294 28.85 -40.20 15.00
CA GLY A 294 29.42 -39.90 16.33
C GLY A 294 29.70 -38.42 16.59
N LYS A 295 29.47 -37.53 15.65
CA LYS A 295 29.67 -36.11 15.90
C LYS A 295 28.35 -35.35 16.21
N LYS A 296 28.39 -34.38 17.14
CA LYS A 296 27.23 -33.54 17.50
C LYS A 296 26.89 -32.60 16.33
N ALA A 297 25.62 -32.61 15.88
CA ALA A 297 25.15 -31.79 14.77
C ALA A 297 25.32 -30.27 15.01
N SER A 298 25.29 -29.81 16.28
CA SER A 298 25.51 -28.41 16.66
C SER A 298 26.86 -27.86 16.21
N LYS A 299 27.90 -28.68 16.12
CA LYS A 299 29.25 -28.27 15.71
C LYS A 299 29.40 -27.99 14.20
N TYR A 300 28.35 -28.23 13.40
CA TYR A 300 28.40 -28.05 11.93
C TYR A 300 27.52 -26.90 11.49
N ARG A 301 28.10 -25.99 10.68
CA ARG A 301 27.41 -24.81 10.15
C ARG A 301 26.39 -25.19 9.07
N TRP A 302 25.27 -24.46 9.02
CA TRP A 302 24.27 -24.58 7.98
C TRP A 302 24.72 -23.89 6.70
N LYS A 303 24.55 -24.56 5.54
CA LYS A 303 24.77 -24.01 4.20
C LYS A 303 23.44 -23.92 3.47
N THR A 304 23.24 -22.88 2.66
CA THR A 304 21.98 -22.70 1.89
C THR A 304 22.09 -23.41 0.55
N ALA A 305 21.20 -24.37 0.29
CA ALA A 305 21.00 -25.00 -1.00
C ALA A 305 19.70 -25.82 -1.03
N ASN A 306 19.12 -25.99 -2.23
CA ASN A 306 17.98 -26.87 -2.47
C ASN A 306 18.39 -28.27 -2.95
N LYS A 307 19.61 -28.41 -3.42
CA LYS A 307 20.21 -29.66 -3.88
C LYS A 307 21.72 -29.68 -3.59
N ILE A 308 22.26 -30.85 -3.33
CA ILE A 308 23.71 -31.07 -3.15
C ILE A 308 24.13 -32.39 -3.75
N THR A 309 25.39 -32.51 -4.13
CA THR A 309 26.04 -33.78 -4.46
C THR A 309 27.11 -34.05 -3.42
N TYR A 310 27.02 -35.19 -2.75
CA TYR A 310 28.03 -35.66 -1.80
C TYR A 310 28.93 -36.70 -2.42
N LYS A 311 30.26 -36.46 -2.40
CA LYS A 311 31.27 -37.29 -3.07
C LYS A 311 32.38 -37.82 -2.13
N LYS A 312 32.41 -37.37 -0.84
CA LYS A 312 33.49 -37.77 0.09
C LYS A 312 33.42 -39.25 0.40
N LYS A 313 34.47 -40.01 -0.01
CA LYS A 313 34.59 -41.45 0.16
C LYS A 313 34.88 -41.82 1.63
N ASN A 314 34.53 -43.05 2.02
CA ASN A 314 34.90 -43.73 3.27
C ASN A 314 34.51 -42.99 4.57
N LYS A 315 33.56 -42.02 4.50
CA LYS A 315 33.04 -41.34 5.68
C LYS A 315 31.58 -41.66 5.88
N LYS A 316 31.23 -42.24 7.02
CA LYS A 316 29.81 -42.45 7.45
C LYS A 316 29.20 -41.12 7.87
N VAL A 317 28.17 -40.66 7.16
CA VAL A 317 27.53 -39.36 7.38
C VAL A 317 26.02 -39.43 7.32
N SER A 318 25.38 -38.41 7.88
CA SER A 318 23.97 -38.04 7.63
C SER A 318 23.87 -36.63 7.12
N ILE A 319 22.95 -36.39 6.19
CA ILE A 319 22.58 -35.02 5.75
C ILE A 319 21.44 -34.50 6.58
N TYR A 320 21.66 -33.40 7.26
CA TYR A 320 20.61 -32.66 7.95
C TYR A 320 20.09 -31.57 7.02
N ALA A 321 18.78 -31.37 6.99
CA ALA A 321 18.13 -30.30 6.26
C ALA A 321 17.20 -29.54 7.18
N ARG A 322 17.14 -28.20 7.01
CA ARG A 322 16.11 -27.36 7.63
C ARG A 322 15.41 -26.52 6.57
N PHE A 323 14.09 -26.50 6.68
CA PHE A 323 13.20 -25.82 5.79
C PHE A 323 12.64 -24.62 6.54
N ILE A 324 12.81 -23.43 5.97
CA ILE A 324 12.48 -22.15 6.63
C ILE A 324 11.51 -21.39 5.74
N ASP A 325 10.35 -21.04 6.27
CA ASP A 325 9.38 -20.18 5.59
C ASP A 325 9.71 -18.68 5.80
N LYS A 326 8.95 -17.80 5.14
CA LYS A 326 9.18 -16.35 5.25
C LYS A 326 8.86 -15.80 6.64
N CYS A 327 7.93 -16.41 7.38
CA CYS A 327 7.65 -16.06 8.77
C CYS A 327 8.76 -16.51 9.72
N GLY A 328 9.67 -17.37 9.27
CA GLY A 328 10.79 -17.91 10.04
C GLY A 328 10.43 -19.18 10.83
N ASN A 329 9.30 -19.84 10.50
CA ASN A 329 9.03 -21.17 11.06
C ASN A 329 10.00 -22.18 10.45
N ILE A 330 10.40 -23.15 11.24
CA ILE A 330 11.46 -24.11 10.87
C ILE A 330 11.02 -25.54 11.09
N THR A 331 11.17 -26.37 10.07
CA THR A 331 11.13 -27.83 10.24
C THR A 331 12.49 -28.41 9.89
N GLN A 332 12.97 -29.34 10.72
CA GLN A 332 14.23 -30.03 10.49
C GLN A 332 14.01 -31.53 10.23
N ARG A 333 14.83 -32.07 9.36
CA ARG A 333 14.90 -33.51 9.03
C ARG A 333 16.34 -33.92 8.87
N LYS A 334 16.61 -35.23 8.94
CA LYS A 334 17.88 -35.81 8.56
C LYS A 334 17.69 -37.01 7.64
N SER A 335 18.70 -37.34 6.86
CA SER A 335 18.74 -38.63 6.15
C SER A 335 19.09 -39.75 7.10
N SER A 336 18.71 -40.98 6.78
CA SER A 336 19.42 -42.15 7.32
C SER A 336 20.91 -42.02 6.97
N GLY A 337 21.76 -42.70 7.74
CA GLY A 337 23.21 -42.68 7.53
C GLY A 337 23.61 -43.44 6.28
N PHE A 338 24.69 -42.99 5.66
CA PHE A 338 25.28 -43.64 4.50
C PHE A 338 26.78 -43.34 4.42
N TYR A 339 27.48 -44.05 3.52
CA TYR A 339 28.85 -43.76 3.13
C TYR A 339 29.08 -44.02 1.65
N ILE A 340 30.03 -43.29 1.06
CA ILE A 340 30.43 -43.42 -0.36
C ILE A 340 31.64 -44.35 -0.45
N THR A 341 31.59 -45.27 -1.40
CA THR A 341 32.72 -46.14 -1.75
C THR A 341 33.31 -45.78 -3.11
N LYS A 342 34.38 -46.40 -3.46
CA LYS A 342 34.98 -46.30 -4.82
C LYS A 342 33.97 -46.72 -5.88
#